data_c8d35528a59d620785a1b9b775c6c971
#
_entry.id   c8d35528a59d620785a1b9b775c6c971
#
_cell.length_a   1.000
_cell.length_b   1.000
_cell.length_c   1.000
_cell.angle_alpha   90.00
_cell.angle_beta   90.00
_cell.angle_gamma   90.00
#
_symmetry.space_group_name_H-M   'P 1'
#
loop_
_entity.id
_entity.type
_entity.pdbx_description
1 polymer ?
#
loop_
_entity_poly.entity_id
_entity_poly.type
_entity_poly.pdbx_seq_one_letter_code
_entity_poly.pdbx_strand_id
1 'polypeptide(L)'
;MARQFDHEKLKVYQAAIQFVAWSTELAAQIRSKAAVKDQLDRASTSIPVNIAEGNGKFAIKDRCRFLDFPPSSALECAACLDVLVAKRLSEQESSEAREGTAL
;
A
#
# COMPACT_ATOMS: atom_id res chain seq x y z
N MET A 1 -25.27 -19.26 -4.09
CA MET A 1 -24.23 -19.40 -3.07
C MET A 1 -22.89 -18.94 -3.63
N ALA A 2 -22.32 -17.91 -3.05
CA ALA A 2 -21.04 -17.38 -3.52
C ALA A 2 -19.91 -18.38 -3.19
N ARG A 3 -19.17 -18.75 -4.22
CA ARG A 3 -18.04 -19.67 -4.09
C ARG A 3 -16.78 -18.83 -3.91
N GLN A 4 -16.11 -19.00 -2.78
CA GLN A 4 -14.83 -18.32 -2.56
C GLN A 4 -13.74 -18.95 -3.43
N PHE A 5 -12.95 -18.12 -4.06
CA PHE A 5 -11.72 -18.55 -4.71
C PHE A 5 -10.66 -18.90 -3.66
N ASP A 6 -9.76 -19.82 -3.99
CA ASP A 6 -8.75 -20.31 -3.04
C ASP A 6 -7.91 -19.20 -2.41
N HIS A 7 -7.53 -18.16 -3.19
CA HIS A 7 -6.72 -17.07 -2.68
C HIS A 7 -7.42 -16.29 -1.55
N GLU A 8 -8.75 -16.22 -1.55
CA GLU A 8 -9.52 -15.52 -0.53
C GLU A 8 -9.36 -16.14 0.86
N LYS A 9 -8.99 -17.41 0.93
CA LYS A 9 -8.77 -18.14 2.18
C LYS A 9 -7.37 -17.90 2.75
N LEU A 10 -6.43 -17.37 1.97
CA LEU A 10 -5.08 -17.15 2.43
C LEU A 10 -5.02 -15.98 3.41
N LYS A 11 -4.40 -16.20 4.55
CA LYS A 11 -4.23 -15.14 5.56
C LYS A 11 -3.39 -13.99 5.02
N VAL A 12 -2.38 -14.28 4.19
CA VAL A 12 -1.54 -13.26 3.58
C VAL A 12 -2.34 -12.39 2.61
N TYR A 13 -3.29 -12.96 1.87
CA TYR A 13 -4.17 -12.20 1.00
C TYR A 13 -5.09 -11.29 1.83
N GLN A 14 -5.69 -11.83 2.89
CA GLN A 14 -6.56 -11.07 3.77
C GLN A 14 -5.81 -9.90 4.42
N ALA A 15 -4.58 -10.13 4.87
CA ALA A 15 -3.74 -9.08 5.41
C ALA A 15 -3.40 -8.01 4.37
N ALA A 16 -3.14 -8.42 3.13
CA ALA A 16 -2.86 -7.49 2.04
C ALA A 16 -4.08 -6.60 1.73
N ILE A 17 -5.28 -7.15 1.74
CA ILE A 17 -6.51 -6.38 1.55
C ILE A 17 -6.72 -5.38 2.70
N GLN A 18 -6.47 -5.77 3.93
CA GLN A 18 -6.54 -4.88 5.08
C GLN A 18 -5.52 -3.74 4.95
N PHE A 19 -4.32 -4.05 4.47
CA PHE A 19 -3.29 -3.05 4.25
C PHE A 19 -3.71 -2.04 3.17
N VAL A 20 -4.32 -2.50 2.08
CA VAL A 20 -4.85 -1.61 1.03
C VAL A 20 -5.86 -0.64 1.63
N ALA A 21 -6.80 -1.11 2.42
CA ALA A 21 -7.80 -0.27 3.06
C ALA A 21 -7.16 0.75 4.00
N TRP A 22 -6.24 0.30 4.84
CA TRP A 22 -5.54 1.17 5.79
C TRP A 22 -4.71 2.24 5.08
N SER A 23 -3.93 1.87 4.07
CA SER A 23 -3.06 2.82 3.36
C SER A 23 -3.86 3.84 2.56
N THR A 24 -5.00 3.44 1.99
CA THR A 24 -5.91 4.35 1.28
C THR A 24 -6.46 5.40 2.23
N GLU A 25 -6.91 4.98 3.40
CA GLU A 25 -7.44 5.90 4.41
C GLU A 25 -6.36 6.85 4.94
N LEU A 26 -5.17 6.33 5.22
CA LEU A 26 -4.05 7.14 5.65
C LEU A 26 -3.68 8.19 4.60
N ALA A 27 -3.58 7.81 3.34
CA ALA A 27 -3.24 8.72 2.25
C ALA A 27 -4.27 9.84 2.11
N ALA A 28 -5.55 9.54 2.34
CA ALA A 28 -6.63 10.53 2.28
C ALA A 28 -6.50 11.61 3.36
N GLN A 29 -5.86 11.30 4.49
CA GLN A 29 -5.69 12.22 5.61
C GLN A 29 -4.48 13.15 5.43
N ILE A 30 -3.59 12.85 4.52
CA ILE A 30 -2.34 13.58 4.34
C ILE A 30 -2.43 14.47 3.11
N ARG A 31 -2.11 15.76 3.27
CA ARG A 31 -1.98 16.68 2.15
C ARG A 31 -0.66 16.39 1.45
N SER A 32 -0.74 15.88 0.24
CA SER A 32 0.44 15.55 -0.56
C SER A 32 0.08 15.63 -2.03
N LYS A 33 1.11 15.74 -2.87
CA LYS A 33 0.93 15.69 -4.31
C LYS A 33 0.36 14.33 -4.72
N ALA A 34 -0.54 14.35 -5.69
CA ALA A 34 -1.21 13.16 -6.18
C ALA A 34 -0.24 12.05 -6.62
N ALA A 35 0.94 12.41 -7.11
CA ALA A 35 1.92 11.44 -7.62
C ALA A 35 2.32 10.39 -6.57
N VAL A 36 2.60 10.80 -5.32
CA VAL A 36 2.99 9.87 -4.25
C VAL A 36 1.81 9.00 -3.85
N LYS A 37 0.62 9.58 -3.77
CA LYS A 37 -0.60 8.85 -3.44
C LYS A 37 -0.95 7.83 -4.51
N ASP A 38 -0.82 8.19 -5.78
CA ASP A 38 -1.06 7.29 -6.90
C ASP A 38 -0.05 6.13 -6.90
N GLN A 39 1.20 6.43 -6.60
CA GLN A 39 2.24 5.41 -6.51
C GLN A 39 1.95 4.42 -5.38
N LEU A 40 1.55 4.91 -4.21
CA LEU A 40 1.17 4.06 -3.08
C LEU A 40 -0.05 3.22 -3.44
N ASP A 41 -1.06 3.81 -4.07
CA ASP A 41 -2.27 3.11 -4.49
C ASP A 41 -1.94 1.94 -5.42
N ARG A 42 -1.11 2.19 -6.44
CA ARG A 42 -0.70 1.15 -7.38
C ARG A 42 0.14 0.06 -6.71
N ALA A 43 1.09 0.44 -5.87
CA ALA A 43 1.96 -0.50 -5.19
C ALA A 43 1.19 -1.37 -4.20
N SER A 44 0.30 -0.77 -3.40
CA SER A 44 -0.50 -1.51 -2.43
C SER A 44 -1.48 -2.47 -3.12
N THR A 45 -2.10 -2.03 -4.21
CA THR A 45 -3.03 -2.85 -5.00
C THR A 45 -2.33 -4.06 -5.63
N SER A 46 -1.06 -3.90 -6.05
CA SER A 46 -0.31 -4.99 -6.67
C SER A 46 -0.07 -6.17 -5.72
N ILE A 47 -0.03 -5.94 -4.42
CA ILE A 47 0.24 -6.99 -3.44
C ILE A 47 -0.85 -8.08 -3.46
N PRO A 48 -2.13 -7.77 -3.18
CA PRO A 48 -3.17 -8.80 -3.21
C PRO A 48 -3.40 -9.38 -4.60
N VAL A 49 -3.27 -8.56 -5.65
CA VAL A 49 -3.47 -9.03 -7.02
C VAL A 49 -2.43 -10.09 -7.38
N ASN A 50 -1.16 -9.86 -7.06
CA ASN A 50 -0.10 -10.84 -7.35
C ASN A 50 -0.22 -12.09 -6.48
N ILE A 51 -0.64 -11.97 -5.23
CA ILE A 51 -0.90 -13.13 -4.37
C ILE A 51 -2.01 -13.99 -4.98
N ALA A 52 -3.10 -13.37 -5.40
CA ALA A 52 -4.23 -14.09 -6.02
C ALA A 52 -3.82 -14.78 -7.32
N GLU A 53 -3.11 -14.08 -8.20
CA GLU A 53 -2.64 -14.64 -9.45
C GLU A 53 -1.64 -15.77 -9.23
N GLY A 54 -0.69 -15.60 -8.30
CA GLY A 54 0.28 -16.63 -7.97
C GLY A 54 -0.38 -17.89 -7.43
N ASN A 55 -1.38 -17.73 -6.55
CA ASN A 55 -2.11 -18.85 -6.00
C ASN A 55 -2.92 -19.62 -7.04
N GLY A 56 -3.33 -18.95 -8.12
CA GLY A 56 -4.07 -19.55 -9.22
C GLY A 56 -3.22 -20.34 -10.21
N LYS A 57 -1.88 -20.31 -10.11
CA LYS A 57 -0.99 -21.03 -11.02
C LYS A 57 -0.78 -22.47 -10.57
N PHE A 58 -0.81 -23.40 -11.53
CA PHE A 58 -0.61 -24.83 -11.25
C PHE A 58 0.88 -25.18 -11.15
N ALA A 59 1.74 -24.56 -11.98
CA ALA A 59 3.17 -24.81 -11.95
C ALA A 59 3.83 -24.07 -10.78
N ILE A 60 4.61 -24.79 -9.97
CA ILE A 60 5.32 -24.21 -8.83
C ILE A 60 6.20 -23.03 -9.26
N LYS A 61 6.89 -23.16 -10.38
CA LYS A 61 7.74 -22.12 -10.93
C LYS A 61 6.97 -20.82 -11.21
N ASP A 62 5.79 -20.95 -11.82
CA ASP A 62 4.93 -19.80 -12.13
C ASP A 62 4.38 -19.17 -10.85
N ARG A 63 3.99 -20.00 -9.87
CA ARG A 63 3.52 -19.51 -8.57
C ARG A 63 4.59 -18.69 -7.85
N CYS A 64 5.82 -19.19 -7.81
CA CYS A 64 6.95 -18.49 -7.18
C CYS A 64 7.22 -17.16 -7.87
N ARG A 65 7.15 -17.13 -9.20
CA ARG A 65 7.37 -15.92 -9.98
C ARG A 65 6.38 -14.81 -9.62
N PHE A 66 5.10 -15.13 -9.46
CA PHE A 66 4.10 -14.16 -9.05
C PHE A 66 4.23 -13.76 -7.59
N LEU A 67 4.63 -14.67 -6.72
CA LEU A 67 4.79 -14.40 -5.29
C LEU A 67 6.07 -13.62 -4.96
N ASP A 68 7.00 -13.52 -5.90
CA ASP A 68 8.18 -12.67 -5.74
C ASP A 68 7.86 -11.17 -5.84
N PHE A 69 6.79 -10.81 -6.57
CA PHE A 69 6.38 -9.40 -6.72
C PHE A 69 5.90 -8.73 -5.43
N PRO A 70 5.13 -9.41 -4.54
CA PRO A 70 4.67 -8.76 -3.31
C PRO A 70 5.77 -8.16 -2.43
N PRO A 71 6.95 -8.80 -2.24
CA PRO A 71 8.04 -8.17 -1.49
C PRO A 71 8.51 -6.85 -2.08
N SER A 72 8.64 -6.77 -3.41
CA SER A 72 9.03 -5.53 -4.09
C SER A 72 7.98 -4.45 -3.93
N SER A 73 6.70 -4.80 -4.08
CA SER A 73 5.59 -3.88 -3.89
C SER A 73 5.50 -3.41 -2.44
N ALA A 74 5.79 -4.29 -1.48
CA ALA A 74 5.80 -3.93 -0.06
C ALA A 74 6.90 -2.92 0.24
N LEU A 75 8.09 -3.09 -0.32
CA LEU A 75 9.19 -2.13 -0.17
C LEU A 75 8.83 -0.79 -0.80
N GLU A 76 8.21 -0.79 -1.96
CA GLU A 76 7.74 0.44 -2.61
C GLU A 76 6.68 1.14 -1.75
N CYS A 77 5.75 0.40 -1.15
CA CYS A 77 4.77 0.95 -0.22
C CYS A 77 5.45 1.58 0.99
N ALA A 78 6.43 0.90 1.57
CA ALA A 78 7.17 1.43 2.72
C ALA A 78 7.86 2.75 2.37
N ALA A 79 8.50 2.82 1.21
CA ALA A 79 9.14 4.06 0.75
C ALA A 79 8.13 5.18 0.54
N CYS A 80 6.98 4.89 -0.08
CA CYS A 80 5.90 5.86 -0.26
C CYS A 80 5.38 6.38 1.09
N LEU A 81 5.21 5.48 2.05
CA LEU A 81 4.75 5.86 3.39
C LEU A 81 5.78 6.73 4.10
N ASP A 82 7.07 6.42 3.97
CA ASP A 82 8.14 7.25 4.53
C ASP A 82 8.09 8.66 3.95
N VAL A 83 7.88 8.78 2.64
CA VAL A 83 7.77 10.08 1.98
C VAL A 83 6.54 10.84 2.49
N LEU A 84 5.40 10.16 2.62
CA LEU A 84 4.17 10.80 3.12
C LEU A 84 4.34 11.28 4.57
N VAL A 85 4.98 10.50 5.42
CA VAL A 85 5.26 10.90 6.80
C VAL A 85 6.18 12.11 6.83
N ALA A 86 7.25 12.11 6.03
CA ALA A 86 8.16 13.25 5.94
C ALA A 86 7.45 14.52 5.50
N LYS A 87 6.56 14.42 4.52
CA LYS A 87 5.77 15.57 4.04
C LYS A 87 4.79 16.06 5.10
N ARG A 88 4.16 15.16 5.85
CA ARG A 88 3.26 15.53 6.94
C ARG A 88 3.99 16.29 8.03
N LEU A 89 5.18 15.84 8.42
CA LEU A 89 6.00 16.52 9.43
C LEU A 89 6.41 17.92 8.94
N SER A 90 6.79 18.05 7.68
CA SER A 90 7.14 19.34 7.09
C SER A 90 5.93 20.31 7.10
N GLU A 91 4.74 19.80 6.79
CA GLU A 91 3.50 20.60 6.85
C GLU A 91 3.20 21.06 8.27
N GLN A 92 3.39 20.18 9.27
CA GLN A 92 3.17 20.52 10.67
C GLN A 92 4.16 21.58 11.15
N GLU A 93 5.44 21.45 10.81
CA GLU A 93 6.46 22.44 11.15
C GLU A 93 6.13 23.81 10.55
N SER A 94 5.71 23.84 9.30
CA SER A 94 5.29 25.09 8.63
C SER A 94 4.09 25.72 9.33
N SER A 95 3.12 24.91 9.74
CA SER A 95 1.94 25.38 10.45
C SER A 95 2.33 25.97 11.82
N GLU A 96 3.16 25.29 12.57
CA GLU A 96 3.64 25.75 13.87
C GLU A 96 4.45 27.05 13.74
N ALA A 97 5.29 27.15 12.72
CA ALA A 97 6.04 28.38 12.45
C ALA A 97 5.13 29.56 12.14
N ARG A 98 4.04 29.34 11.37
CA ARG A 98 3.06 30.37 11.10
C ARG A 98 2.30 30.81 12.35
N GLU A 99 1.92 29.88 13.20
CA GLU A 99 1.26 30.17 14.46
C GLU A 99 2.18 30.97 15.38
N GLY A 100 3.47 30.59 15.46
CA GLY A 100 4.47 31.31 16.23
C GLY A 100 4.69 32.72 15.74
N THR A 101 4.63 32.98 14.45
CA THR A 101 4.79 34.32 13.88
C THR A 101 3.53 35.18 14.01
N ALA A 102 2.38 34.57 14.20
CA ALA A 102 1.12 35.29 14.41
C ALA A 102 0.98 35.90 15.80
N LEU A 103 1.80 35.46 16.72
CA LEU A 103 1.82 36.00 18.08
C LEU A 103 2.73 37.23 18.14
#